data_dde4d3e06703c2286b6e7de5e6cc96d7
#
_entry.id   dde4d3e06703c2286b6e7de5e6cc96d7
#
_cell.length_a   1.000
_cell.length_b   1.000
_cell.length_c   1.000
_cell.angle_alpha   90.00
_cell.angle_beta   90.00
_cell.angle_gamma   90.00
#
_symmetry.space_group_name_H-M   'P 1'
#
loop_
_entity.id
_entity.type
_entity.pdbx_description
1 polymer ?
#
loop_
_entity_poly.entity_id
_entity_poly.type
_entity_poly.pdbx_seq_one_letter_code
_entity_poly.pdbx_strand_id
1 'polypeptide(L)' 'QLFEVYNAADIPIVAMVPPAVELTTGLSRGVILDVGRTAFLGFRYSPRADKWFFLSATVQQPA' A
#
# COMPACT_ATOMS: atom_id res chain seq x y z
N GLN A 1 3.67 7.70 -7.85
CA GLN A 1 2.50 8.31 -7.18
C GLN A 1 2.37 7.74 -5.77
N LEU A 2 2.08 8.60 -4.82
CA LEU A 2 1.96 8.23 -3.42
C LEU A 2 0.50 8.30 -2.98
N PHE A 3 0.01 7.22 -2.40
CA PHE A 3 -1.33 7.15 -1.82
C PHE A 3 -1.25 7.07 -0.30
N GLU A 4 -2.19 7.74 0.35
CA GLU A 4 -2.32 7.70 1.79
C GLU A 4 -3.62 6.97 2.13
N VAL A 5 -3.53 5.96 2.99
CA VAL A 5 -4.69 5.18 3.43
C VAL A 5 -4.77 5.25 4.95
N TYR A 6 -5.91 5.72 5.45
CA TYR A 6 -6.15 5.82 6.89
C TYR A 6 -7.22 4.83 7.32
N ASN A 7 -6.96 4.09 8.40
CA ASN A 7 -7.96 3.20 8.99
C ASN A 7 -8.85 3.98 9.95
N ALA A 8 -10.04 4.34 9.50
CA ALA A 8 -11.04 5.02 10.32
C ALA A 8 -12.01 4.05 11.00
N ALA A 9 -11.84 2.74 10.82
CA ALA A 9 -12.66 1.73 11.48
C ALA A 9 -12.20 1.54 12.93
N ASP A 10 -12.99 0.82 13.70
CA ASP A 10 -12.65 0.48 15.08
C ASP A 10 -12.03 -0.91 15.22
N ILE A 11 -11.66 -1.52 14.11
CA ILE A 11 -10.96 -2.81 14.02
C ILE A 11 -9.80 -2.68 13.03
N PRO A 12 -8.76 -3.54 13.13
CA PRO A 12 -7.72 -3.61 12.11
C PRO A 12 -8.29 -3.97 10.75
N ILE A 13 -7.70 -3.43 9.69
CA ILE A 13 -8.09 -3.73 8.30
C ILE A 13 -6.87 -4.16 7.51
N VAL A 14 -7.11 -4.73 6.33
CA VAL A 14 -6.07 -5.04 5.37
C VAL A 14 -6.33 -4.19 4.12
N ALA A 15 -5.40 -3.30 3.80
CA ALA A 15 -5.44 -2.55 2.54
C ALA A 15 -4.88 -3.43 1.44
N MET A 16 -5.68 -3.69 0.40
CA MET A 16 -5.31 -4.61 -0.66
C MET A 16 -4.88 -3.87 -1.92
N VAL A 17 -3.74 -4.27 -2.47
CA VAL A 17 -3.27 -3.79 -3.77
C VAL A 17 -3.96 -4.60 -4.86
N PRO A 18 -4.51 -3.95 -5.92
CA PRO A 18 -5.21 -4.67 -6.99
C PRO A 18 -4.31 -5.70 -7.68
N PRO A 19 -4.87 -6.84 -8.14
CA PRO A 19 -4.07 -7.88 -8.79
C PRO A 19 -3.41 -7.45 -10.09
N ALA A 20 -3.92 -6.41 -10.75
CA ALA A 20 -3.31 -5.88 -11.97
C ALA A 20 -2.01 -5.10 -11.72
N VAL A 21 -1.74 -4.74 -10.47
CA VAL A 21 -0.52 -4.04 -10.07
C VAL A 21 0.56 -5.07 -9.76
N GLU A 22 1.75 -4.90 -10.34
CA GLU A 22 2.88 -5.80 -10.07
C GLU A 22 3.53 -5.44 -8.74
N LEU A 23 3.99 -6.46 -8.02
CA LEU A 23 4.72 -6.27 -6.76
C LEU A 23 6.21 -6.21 -7.03
N THR A 24 6.92 -5.36 -6.30
CA THR A 24 8.38 -5.41 -6.23
C THR A 24 8.80 -6.36 -5.12
N THR A 25 10.06 -6.80 -5.17
CA THR A 25 10.60 -7.77 -4.21
C THR A 25 10.43 -7.32 -2.77
N GLY A 26 9.94 -8.19 -1.93
CA GLY A 26 9.79 -7.94 -0.50
C GLY A 26 8.43 -7.34 -0.10
N LEU A 27 7.58 -7.02 -1.07
CA LEU A 27 6.25 -6.48 -0.79
C LEU A 27 5.17 -7.55 -0.97
N SER A 28 4.07 -7.39 -0.25
CA SER A 28 2.88 -8.21 -0.41
C SER A 28 1.68 -7.34 -0.80
N ARG A 29 0.64 -7.97 -1.35
CA ARG A 29 -0.57 -7.25 -1.77
C ARG A 29 -1.41 -6.77 -0.61
N GLY A 30 -1.26 -7.36 0.56
CA GLY A 30 -2.02 -6.97 1.74
C GLY A 30 -1.15 -6.17 2.70
N VAL A 31 -1.59 -4.99 3.07
CA VAL A 31 -0.94 -4.16 4.08
C VAL A 31 -1.85 -4.10 5.30
N ILE A 32 -1.40 -4.70 6.39
CA ILE A 32 -2.16 -4.72 7.65
C ILE A 32 -2.08 -3.32 8.27
N LEU A 33 -3.25 -2.77 8.58
CA LEU A 33 -3.36 -1.42 9.11
C LEU A 33 -4.20 -1.42 10.38
N ASP A 34 -3.54 -1.19 11.50
CA ASP A 34 -4.21 -1.14 12.80
C ASP A 34 -5.11 0.11 12.91
N VAL A 35 -5.95 0.11 13.93
CA VAL A 35 -6.90 1.19 14.19
C VAL A 35 -6.16 2.53 14.32
N GLY A 36 -6.63 3.54 13.60
CA GLY A 36 -6.09 4.89 13.64
C GLY A 36 -4.73 5.07 12.97
N ARG A 37 -4.24 4.05 12.28
CA ARG A 37 -2.96 4.14 11.57
C ARG A 37 -3.14 4.59 10.14
N THR A 38 -2.09 5.20 9.61
CA THR A 38 -2.01 5.64 8.22
C THR A 38 -0.89 4.87 7.53
N ALA A 39 -1.17 4.36 6.34
CA ALA A 39 -0.16 3.77 5.47
C ALA A 39 0.10 4.70 4.28
N PHE A 40 1.36 4.80 3.89
CA PHE A 40 1.80 5.52 2.70
C PHE A 40 2.28 4.50 1.69
N LEU A 41 1.59 4.42 0.54
CA LEU A 41 1.83 3.40 -0.48
C LEU A 41 2.36 4.08 -1.75
N GLY A 42 3.54 3.66 -2.19
CA GLY A 42 4.19 4.22 -3.37
C GLY A 42 3.97 3.35 -4.59
N PHE A 43 3.55 3.97 -5.69
CA PHE A 43 3.29 3.30 -6.97
C PHE A 43 3.98 4.05 -8.10
N ARG A 44 4.34 3.33 -9.15
CA ARG A 44 4.86 3.94 -10.36
C ARG A 44 4.37 3.17 -11.58
N TYR A 45 3.95 3.91 -12.60
CA TYR A 45 3.65 3.34 -13.90
C TYR A 45 4.92 3.21 -14.73
N SER A 46 5.14 2.05 -15.34
CA SER A 46 6.23 1.82 -16.27
C SER A 46 5.67 1.76 -17.69
N PRO A 47 5.95 2.77 -18.54
CA PRO A 47 5.51 2.72 -19.94
C PRO A 47 6.13 1.57 -20.70
N ARG A 48 7.34 1.16 -20.31
CA ARG A 48 8.05 0.06 -20.95
C ARG A 48 7.36 -1.27 -20.76
N ALA A 49 6.85 -1.51 -19.54
CA ALA A 49 6.12 -2.73 -19.20
C ALA A 49 4.62 -2.58 -19.40
N ASP A 50 4.13 -1.37 -19.58
CA ASP A 50 2.70 -1.03 -19.63
C ASP A 50 1.97 -1.55 -18.39
N LYS A 51 2.56 -1.32 -17.21
CA LYS A 51 2.03 -1.80 -15.94
C LYS A 51 2.34 -0.83 -14.81
N TRP A 52 1.50 -0.87 -13.78
CA TRP A 52 1.77 -0.22 -12.51
C TRP A 52 2.56 -1.15 -11.60
N PHE A 53 3.49 -0.58 -10.87
CA PHE A 53 4.30 -1.30 -9.88
C PHE A 53 4.07 -0.72 -8.49
N PHE A 54 3.94 -1.61 -7.52
CA PHE A 54 3.88 -1.24 -6.10
C PHE A 54 5.31 -1.23 -5.56
N LEU A 55 5.80 -0.05 -5.18
CA LEU A 55 7.21 0.15 -4.85
C LEU A 55 7.51 0.16 -3.37
N SER A 56 6.59 0.67 -2.56
CA SER A 56 6.86 0.85 -1.14
C SER A 56 5.58 0.88 -0.33
N ALA A 57 5.71 0.44 0.93
CA ALA A 57 4.64 0.54 1.92
C ALA A 57 5.26 0.96 3.24
N THR A 58 4.79 2.05 3.79
CA THR A 58 5.24 2.55 5.08
C THR A 58 4.01 2.79 5.96
N VAL A 59 4.00 2.20 7.14
CA VAL A 59 2.92 2.39 8.11
C VAL A 59 3.39 3.37 9.18
N GLN A 60 2.55 4.34 9.48
CA GLN A 60 2.81 5.33 10.51
C GLN A 60 3.08 4.65 11.85
N GLN A 61 4.14 5.05 12.51
CA GLN A 61 4.48 4.53 13.83
C GLN A 61 3.58 5.12 14.90
N PRO A 62 3.37 4.40 16.02
CA PRO A 62 2.67 4.96 17.18
C PRO A 62 3.38 6.20 17.71
N ALA A 63 2.59 7.16 18.16
CA ALA A 63 3.11 8.35 18.80
C ALA A 63 3.78 8.02 20.14
#